data_5daf9acc33e88016c8b1be6a14c9d441
#
_entry.id   5daf9acc33e88016c8b1be6a14c9d441
#
_cell.length_a   1.000
_cell.length_b   1.000
_cell.length_c   1.000
_cell.angle_alpha   90.00
_cell.angle_beta   90.00
_cell.angle_gamma   90.00
#
_symmetry.space_group_name_H-M   'P 1'
#
loop_
_entity.id
_entity.type
_entity.pdbx_description
1 polymer ?
#
loop_
_entity_poly.entity_id
_entity_poly.type
_entity_poly.pdbx_seq_one_letter_code
_entity_poly.pdbx_strand_id
1 'polypeptide(L)'
;MTYQEVLEQARTCMGKCHACPVCNGLACKNTVPGPGAKGLGTGAIRNYQKWQELCVNMDTICENGDVDTSYDFFGHKLTIPLMAG
;
A
#
# COMPACT_ATOMS: atom_id res chain seq x y z
N MET A 1 -8.09 21.44 3.61
CA MET A 1 -7.23 20.54 4.43
C MET A 1 -6.02 20.14 3.60
N THR A 2 -4.87 20.45 4.07
CA THR A 2 -3.60 20.06 3.42
C THR A 2 -3.23 18.63 3.79
N TYR A 3 -2.37 17.99 3.01
CA TYR A 3 -1.87 16.66 3.34
C TYR A 3 -1.17 16.60 4.69
N GLN A 4 -0.46 17.66 5.05
CA GLN A 4 0.22 17.77 6.35
C GLN A 4 -0.76 17.77 7.52
N GLU A 5 -1.85 18.54 7.40
CA GLU A 5 -2.93 18.57 8.40
C GLU A 5 -3.61 17.20 8.56
N VAL A 6 -3.79 16.46 7.45
CA VAL A 6 -4.32 15.09 7.48
C VAL A 6 -3.39 14.16 8.28
N LEU A 7 -2.08 14.24 8.04
CA LEU A 7 -1.11 13.42 8.76
C LEU A 7 -1.08 13.75 10.26
N GLU A 8 -1.15 15.03 10.61
CA GLU A 8 -1.19 15.46 12.01
C GLU A 8 -2.43 14.94 12.73
N GLN A 9 -3.59 15.06 12.08
CA GLN A 9 -4.83 14.50 12.61
C GLN A 9 -4.76 12.97 12.72
N ALA A 10 -4.23 12.29 11.72
CA ALA A 10 -4.07 10.83 11.75
C ALA A 10 -3.22 10.37 12.95
N ARG A 11 -2.13 11.07 13.26
CA ARG A 11 -1.28 10.74 14.42
C ARG A 11 -2.03 10.73 15.74
N THR A 12 -3.04 11.58 15.88
CA THR A 12 -3.85 11.62 17.10
C THR A 12 -4.80 10.41 17.24
N CYS A 13 -5.14 9.77 16.11
CA CYS A 13 -6.12 8.68 16.06
C CYS A 13 -5.50 7.30 15.95
N MET A 14 -4.26 7.17 15.49
CA MET A 14 -3.66 5.90 15.10
C MET A 14 -2.78 5.23 16.18
N GLY A 15 -2.85 5.65 17.40
CA GLY A 15 -2.16 5.04 18.52
C GLY A 15 -0.63 5.00 18.34
N LYS A 16 -0.08 3.82 18.07
CA LYS A 16 1.38 3.63 17.93
C LYS A 16 1.92 3.92 16.53
N CYS A 17 1.06 4.12 15.55
CA CYS A 17 1.47 4.44 14.19
C CYS A 17 1.96 5.90 14.10
N HIS A 18 3.09 6.10 13.44
CA HIS A 18 3.67 7.44 13.26
C HIS A 18 3.01 8.25 12.13
N ALA A 19 2.08 7.66 11.37
CA ALA A 19 1.46 8.27 10.19
C ALA A 19 2.52 8.96 9.30
N CYS A 20 3.51 8.19 8.87
CA CYS A 20 4.61 8.69 8.06
C CYS A 20 4.13 9.09 6.65
N PRO A 21 4.70 10.13 6.04
CA PRO A 21 4.38 10.50 4.65
C PRO A 21 4.65 9.37 3.65
N VAL A 22 5.69 8.58 3.91
CA VAL A 22 6.00 7.34 3.19
C VAL A 22 6.13 6.22 4.20
N CYS A 23 5.27 5.21 4.10
CA CYS A 23 5.31 4.06 4.99
C CYS A 23 6.38 3.05 4.52
N ASN A 24 7.64 3.34 4.83
CA ASN A 24 8.77 2.47 4.52
C ASN A 24 9.13 1.48 5.63
N GLY A 25 8.43 1.53 6.76
CA GLY A 25 8.62 0.65 7.90
C GLY A 25 9.80 0.99 8.82
N LEU A 26 10.63 1.98 8.50
CA LEU A 26 11.83 2.28 9.28
C LEU A 26 11.51 2.83 10.67
N ALA A 27 10.49 3.68 10.80
CA ALA A 27 10.05 4.21 12.09
C ALA A 27 9.45 3.12 13.01
N CYS A 28 8.93 2.03 12.43
CA CYS A 28 8.31 0.92 13.16
C CYS A 28 9.26 -0.25 13.40
N LYS A 29 10.50 -0.16 12.93
CA LYS A 29 11.50 -1.20 13.15
C LYS A 29 11.72 -1.43 14.65
N ASN A 30 11.72 -2.69 15.06
CA ASN A 30 11.85 -3.10 16.47
C ASN A 30 10.71 -2.64 17.41
N THR A 31 9.59 -2.22 16.85
CA THR A 31 8.38 -1.93 17.61
C THR A 31 7.36 -3.07 17.46
N VAL A 32 6.12 -2.83 17.87
CA VAL A 32 5.06 -3.84 17.78
C VAL A 32 4.80 -4.20 16.32
N PRO A 33 4.86 -5.49 15.94
CA PRO A 33 4.52 -5.91 14.60
C PRO A 33 3.03 -5.70 14.33
N GLY A 34 2.68 -5.39 13.09
CA GLY A 34 1.27 -5.33 12.66
C GLY A 34 0.61 -6.71 12.66
N PRO A 35 -0.72 -6.78 12.53
CA PRO A 35 -1.45 -8.05 12.42
C PRO A 35 -0.88 -8.95 11.31
N GLY A 36 -0.66 -10.23 11.63
CA GLY A 36 -0.09 -11.20 10.70
C GLY A 36 1.42 -11.11 10.46
N ALA A 37 2.11 -10.12 11.04
CA ALA A 37 3.55 -10.02 10.94
C ALA A 37 4.25 -10.89 11.99
N LYS A 38 5.36 -11.49 11.60
CA LYS A 38 6.29 -12.13 12.52
C LYS A 38 7.51 -11.24 12.75
N GLY A 39 7.95 -11.16 14.00
CA GLY A 39 9.13 -10.38 14.38
C GLY A 39 8.81 -8.91 14.69
N LEU A 40 9.86 -8.14 14.85
CA LEU A 40 9.79 -6.79 15.38
C LEU A 40 9.68 -5.74 14.27
N GLY A 41 8.49 -5.55 13.74
CA GLY A 41 8.18 -4.49 12.78
C GLY A 41 8.81 -4.66 11.38
N THR A 42 9.19 -5.87 10.99
CA THR A 42 9.83 -6.12 9.69
C THR A 42 8.82 -6.20 8.53
N GLY A 43 7.54 -6.47 8.80
CA GLY A 43 6.49 -6.60 7.79
C GLY A 43 6.32 -5.33 6.96
N ALA A 44 6.29 -4.18 7.60
CA ALA A 44 6.14 -2.89 6.90
C ALA A 44 7.37 -2.57 6.02
N ILE A 45 8.57 -2.92 6.47
CA ILE A 45 9.81 -2.78 5.68
C ILE A 45 9.73 -3.66 4.43
N ARG A 46 9.33 -4.92 4.57
CA ARG A 46 9.17 -5.84 3.44
C ARG A 46 8.10 -5.39 2.46
N ASN A 47 6.98 -4.90 2.93
CA ASN A 47 5.93 -4.36 2.06
C ASN A 47 6.48 -3.24 1.19
N TYR A 48 7.19 -2.29 1.77
CA TYR A 48 7.80 -1.20 1.01
C TYR A 48 8.83 -1.72 -0.01
N GLN A 49 9.70 -2.64 0.40
CA GLN A 49 10.72 -3.22 -0.46
C GLN A 49 10.10 -3.99 -1.63
N LYS A 50 9.04 -4.76 -1.39
CA LYS A 50 8.37 -5.53 -2.44
C LYS A 50 7.73 -4.64 -3.51
N TRP A 51 7.19 -3.50 -3.14
CA TRP A 51 6.70 -2.52 -4.13
C TRP A 51 7.83 -1.96 -5.00
N GLN A 52 9.05 -1.87 -4.49
CA GLN A 52 10.22 -1.46 -5.28
C GLN A 52 10.68 -2.53 -6.27
N GLU A 53 10.39 -3.79 -6.01
CA GLU A 53 10.75 -4.91 -6.90
C GLU A 53 9.75 -5.11 -8.04
N LEU A 54 8.52 -4.63 -7.90
CA LEU A 54 7.49 -4.76 -8.92
C LEU A 54 7.72 -3.75 -10.05
N CYS A 55 7.76 -4.26 -11.27
CA CYS A 55 7.91 -3.45 -12.47
C CYS A 55 6.71 -3.65 -13.38
N VAL A 56 6.28 -2.58 -14.03
CA VAL A 56 5.24 -2.63 -15.05
C VAL A 56 5.90 -2.90 -16.41
N ASN A 57 5.44 -3.93 -17.11
CA ASN A 57 5.81 -4.12 -18.52
C ASN A 57 5.09 -3.05 -19.34
N MET A 58 5.86 -2.13 -19.92
CA MET A 58 5.31 -1.04 -20.71
C MET A 58 5.58 -1.26 -22.19
N ASP A 59 4.53 -1.20 -23.00
CA ASP A 59 4.64 -0.97 -24.44
C ASP A 59 4.41 0.52 -24.71
N THR A 60 5.47 1.24 -25.07
CA THR A 60 5.39 2.68 -25.34
C THR A 60 4.78 3.01 -26.69
N ILE A 61 4.77 2.05 -27.61
CA ILE A 61 4.16 2.17 -28.94
C ILE A 61 3.20 0.99 -29.11
N CYS A 62 1.94 1.24 -28.87
CA CYS A 62 0.88 0.24 -29.04
C CYS A 62 -0.39 0.90 -29.60
N GLU A 63 -1.28 0.10 -30.17
CA GLU A 63 -2.61 0.57 -30.52
C GLU A 63 -3.41 0.84 -29.25
N ASN A 64 -3.93 2.05 -29.11
CA ASN A 64 -4.81 2.42 -28.01
C ASN A 64 -6.23 1.96 -28.34
N GLY A 65 -6.75 1.05 -27.55
CA GLY A 65 -8.14 0.62 -27.57
C GLY A 65 -8.87 0.99 -26.27
N ASP A 66 -10.09 0.55 -26.15
CA ASP A 66 -10.83 0.67 -24.91
C ASP A 66 -10.16 -0.15 -23.82
N VAL A 67 -9.86 0.48 -22.69
CA VAL A 67 -9.21 -0.18 -21.56
C VAL A 67 -10.29 -0.81 -20.67
N ASP A 68 -10.25 -2.14 -20.54
CA ASP A 68 -11.07 -2.88 -19.58
C ASP A 68 -10.22 -3.29 -18.39
N THR A 69 -10.50 -2.72 -17.24
CA THR A 69 -9.84 -3.03 -15.96
C THR A 69 -10.64 -4.00 -15.11
N SER A 70 -11.79 -4.48 -15.60
CA SER A 70 -12.66 -5.38 -14.84
C SER A 70 -11.99 -6.75 -14.61
N TYR A 71 -12.27 -7.33 -13.47
CA TYR A 71 -11.75 -8.63 -13.07
C TYR A 71 -12.82 -9.46 -12.36
N ASP A 72 -12.93 -10.74 -12.72
CA ASP A 72 -13.78 -11.68 -11.99
C ASP A 72 -12.99 -12.35 -10.87
N PHE A 73 -13.41 -12.10 -9.65
CA PHE A 73 -12.78 -12.67 -8.45
C PHE A 73 -13.80 -13.59 -7.76
N PHE A 74 -13.66 -14.89 -8.00
CA PHE A 74 -14.55 -15.91 -7.43
C PHE A 74 -16.05 -15.61 -7.60
N GLY A 75 -16.46 -15.23 -8.82
CA GLY A 75 -17.85 -14.88 -9.13
C GLY A 75 -18.24 -13.43 -8.78
N HIS A 76 -17.34 -12.65 -8.21
CA HIS A 76 -17.55 -11.21 -7.92
C HIS A 76 -16.84 -10.36 -8.97
N LYS A 77 -17.61 -9.62 -9.75
CA LYS A 77 -17.05 -8.72 -10.76
C LYS A 77 -16.54 -7.45 -10.10
N LEU A 78 -15.23 -7.25 -10.18
CA LEU A 78 -14.57 -6.03 -9.72
C LEU A 78 -14.36 -5.07 -10.90
N THR A 79 -14.55 -3.78 -10.68
CA THR A 79 -14.28 -2.74 -11.69
C THR A 79 -12.77 -2.61 -11.95
N ILE A 80 -11.97 -2.79 -10.90
CA ILE A 80 -10.50 -2.87 -10.95
C ILE A 80 -10.03 -3.99 -10.02
N PRO A 81 -8.91 -4.66 -10.29
CA PRO A 81 -8.43 -5.78 -9.49
C PRO A 81 -7.72 -5.31 -8.21
N LEU A 82 -8.39 -4.48 -7.40
CA LEU A 82 -7.89 -3.95 -6.15
C LEU A 82 -8.89 -4.20 -5.03
N MET A 83 -8.37 -4.62 -3.88
CA MET A 83 -9.14 -4.80 -2.66
C MET A 83 -8.37 -4.24 -1.47
N ALA A 84 -9.09 -3.62 -0.53
CA ALA A 84 -8.52 -3.26 0.75
C ALA A 84 -8.36 -4.51 1.63
N GLY A 85 -7.18 -4.69 2.20
CA GLY A 85 -6.86 -5.76 3.14
C GLY A 85 -7.14 -5.37 4.59
#